data_a930b267d88f485ed98ba6a908c617a5
#
_entry.id   a930b267d88f485ed98ba6a908c617a5
#
_cell.length_a   1.000
_cell.length_b   1.000
_cell.length_c   1.000
_cell.angle_alpha   90.00
_cell.angle_beta   90.00
_cell.angle_gamma   90.00
#
_symmetry.space_group_name_H-M   'P 1'
#
loop_
_entity.id
_entity.type
_entity.pdbx_description
1 polymer ?
#
loop_
_entity_poly.entity_id
_entity_poly.type
_entity_poly.pdbx_seq_one_letter_code
_entity_poly.pdbx_strand_id
1 'polypeptide(L)'
;NSSAASDVYKRQHEPCLLMNREFRYPTGQYLLSVPAGLIDPKDCTGDNDNTAPLIKTAMREFHEETGLKVTEKDTVSVINPCLFSTPGMTDESNALVKIVLNRDSLNGMSQEGAVGGELFDGFDLLTKAQAKKILEDGVDEHGIYYSVYTWAALTYFVADLWR
;
A
#
# COMPACT_ATOMS: atom_id res chain seq x y z
N ASN A 1 -4.16 -9.28 -11.94
CA ASN A 1 -4.30 -9.08 -10.49
C ASN A 1 -3.17 -8.20 -9.99
N SER A 2 -3.48 -7.13 -9.33
CA SER A 2 -2.51 -6.28 -8.62
C SER A 2 -2.60 -6.52 -7.12
N SER A 3 -1.51 -6.26 -6.42
CA SER A 3 -1.43 -6.36 -4.96
C SER A 3 -1.15 -4.97 -4.40
N ALA A 4 -1.93 -4.54 -3.42
CA ALA A 4 -1.73 -3.30 -2.70
C ALA A 4 -1.29 -3.63 -1.26
N ALA A 5 -0.22 -3.00 -0.81
CA ALA A 5 0.26 -3.12 0.56
C ALA A 5 -0.17 -1.91 1.38
N SER A 6 -0.72 -2.15 2.56
CA SER A 6 -1.02 -1.11 3.54
C SER A 6 -0.01 -1.24 4.66
N ASP A 7 0.86 -0.25 4.79
CA ASP A 7 2.01 -0.32 5.68
C ASP A 7 1.76 0.50 6.93
N VAL A 8 1.87 -0.15 8.09
CA VAL A 8 1.75 0.51 9.38
C VAL A 8 3.11 0.56 10.06
N TYR A 9 3.57 1.77 10.33
CA TYR A 9 4.81 2.06 11.03
C TYR A 9 4.55 2.63 12.42
N LYS A 10 5.28 2.14 13.42
CA LYS A 10 5.20 2.68 14.79
C LYS A 10 6.27 3.75 14.98
N ARG A 11 5.87 5.02 15.00
CA ARG A 11 6.75 6.15 15.28
C ARG A 11 6.76 6.43 16.78
N GLN A 12 7.89 6.14 17.44
CA GLN A 12 8.18 6.42 18.86
C GLN A 12 7.10 6.07 19.90
N HIS A 13 5.87 5.86 19.62
CA HIS A 13 4.73 5.41 20.46
C HIS A 13 3.39 5.47 19.71
N GLU A 14 3.35 6.07 18.51
CA GLU A 14 2.13 6.15 17.71
C GLU A 14 2.34 5.46 16.36
N PRO A 15 1.47 4.50 16.01
CA PRO A 15 1.51 3.87 14.68
C PRO A 15 1.13 4.88 13.59
N CYS A 16 1.83 4.81 12.46
CA CYS A 16 1.53 5.60 11.27
C CYS A 16 1.30 4.69 10.07
N LEU A 17 0.41 5.12 9.18
CA LEU A 17 0.21 4.49 7.88
C LEU A 17 1.19 5.11 6.88
N LEU A 18 2.04 4.26 6.28
CA LEU A 18 2.93 4.67 5.20
C LEU A 18 2.16 4.68 3.88
N MET A 19 2.19 5.80 3.20
CA MET A 19 1.60 5.99 1.88
C MET A 19 2.59 6.69 0.96
N ASN A 20 2.36 6.60 -0.33
CA ASN A 20 3.09 7.32 -1.37
C ASN A 20 2.15 8.21 -2.17
N ARG A 21 2.72 9.05 -3.05
CA ARG A 21 1.99 9.83 -4.05
C ARG A 21 2.43 9.36 -5.42
N GLU A 22 1.52 8.76 -6.15
CA GLU A 22 1.77 8.20 -7.47
C GLU A 22 0.99 8.95 -8.54
N PHE A 23 1.66 9.32 -9.64
CA PHE A 23 1.00 9.95 -10.77
C PHE A 23 0.13 8.96 -11.53
N ARG A 24 -1.15 9.29 -11.66
CA ARG A 24 -2.13 8.48 -12.40
C ARG A 24 -2.52 9.19 -13.70
N TYR A 25 -2.04 8.68 -14.81
CA TYR A 25 -2.25 9.25 -16.14
C TYR A 25 -3.73 9.53 -16.47
N PRO A 26 -4.69 8.62 -16.17
CA PRO A 26 -6.11 8.87 -16.47
C PRO A 26 -6.69 10.08 -15.72
N THR A 27 -6.18 10.40 -14.54
CA THR A 27 -6.64 11.54 -13.75
C THR A 27 -5.77 12.78 -13.93
N GLY A 28 -4.55 12.62 -14.47
CA GLY A 28 -3.58 13.69 -14.65
C GLY A 28 -3.04 14.27 -13.32
N GLN A 29 -3.09 13.50 -12.23
CA GLN A 29 -2.74 13.96 -10.89
C GLN A 29 -1.92 12.94 -10.11
N TYR A 30 -1.14 13.43 -9.14
CA TYR A 30 -0.55 12.58 -8.10
C TYR A 30 -1.61 12.25 -7.06
N LEU A 31 -1.95 10.98 -6.94
CA LEU A 31 -2.92 10.49 -5.96
C LEU A 31 -2.22 9.89 -4.75
N LEU A 32 -2.77 10.16 -3.57
CA LEU A 32 -2.42 9.45 -2.35
C LEU A 32 -2.72 7.96 -2.53
N SER A 33 -1.72 7.12 -2.33
CA SER A 33 -1.76 5.69 -2.68
C SER A 33 -1.02 4.86 -1.64
N VAL A 34 -1.30 3.57 -1.61
CA VAL A 34 -0.45 2.58 -0.95
C VAL A 34 0.46 1.93 -2.00
N PRO A 35 1.66 1.45 -1.63
CA PRO A 35 2.50 0.68 -2.54
C PRO A 35 1.72 -0.45 -3.21
N ALA A 36 1.83 -0.56 -4.53
CA ALA A 36 1.05 -1.51 -5.31
C ALA A 36 1.73 -1.86 -6.63
N GLY A 37 1.61 -3.10 -7.07
CA GLY A 37 2.12 -3.53 -8.35
C GLY A 37 1.49 -4.82 -8.85
N LEU A 38 1.89 -5.23 -10.04
CA LEU A 38 1.37 -6.43 -10.69
C LEU A 38 2.04 -7.70 -10.15
N ILE A 39 1.25 -8.76 -10.05
CA ILE A 39 1.81 -10.08 -9.77
C ILE A 39 2.65 -10.51 -10.97
N ASP A 40 3.94 -10.70 -10.72
CA ASP A 40 4.86 -11.21 -11.73
C ASP A 40 4.78 -12.76 -11.77
N PRO A 41 4.81 -13.40 -12.94
CA PRO A 41 4.88 -14.87 -13.04
C PRO A 41 5.99 -15.50 -12.20
N LYS A 42 7.12 -14.79 -11.98
CA LYS A 42 8.20 -15.24 -11.09
C LYS A 42 7.81 -15.32 -9.61
N ASP A 43 6.77 -14.56 -9.19
CA ASP A 43 6.26 -14.61 -7.83
C ASP A 43 5.38 -15.84 -7.59
N CYS A 44 4.86 -16.45 -8.69
CA CYS A 44 4.07 -17.67 -8.68
C CYS A 44 4.99 -18.88 -8.55
N THR A 45 5.26 -19.32 -7.35
CA THR A 45 5.93 -20.61 -7.09
C THR A 45 4.86 -21.69 -7.03
N GLY A 46 5.08 -22.84 -7.68
CA GLY A 46 4.10 -23.94 -7.82
C GLY A 46 3.61 -24.60 -6.52
N ASP A 47 3.63 -23.89 -5.41
CA ASP A 47 3.06 -24.30 -4.14
C ASP A 47 1.52 -24.19 -4.17
N ASN A 48 0.84 -25.10 -3.49
CA ASN A 48 -0.62 -25.09 -3.34
C ASN A 48 -1.15 -23.93 -2.48
N ASP A 49 -0.28 -23.03 -2.03
CA ASP A 49 -0.65 -21.85 -1.25
C ASP A 49 -0.90 -20.64 -2.16
N ASN A 50 -2.17 -20.35 -2.40
CA ASN A 50 -2.61 -19.23 -3.23
C ASN A 50 -2.26 -17.84 -2.64
N THR A 51 -1.80 -17.77 -1.40
CA THR A 51 -1.42 -16.49 -0.74
C THR A 51 0.06 -16.17 -0.86
N ALA A 52 0.91 -17.17 -1.07
CA ALA A 52 2.35 -16.99 -1.19
C ALA A 52 2.76 -16.04 -2.33
N PRO A 53 2.20 -16.11 -3.55
CA PRO A 53 2.48 -15.14 -4.61
C PRO A 53 2.11 -13.70 -4.22
N LEU A 54 0.98 -13.51 -3.52
CA LEU A 54 0.49 -12.21 -3.08
C LEU A 54 1.47 -11.56 -2.09
N ILE A 55 1.96 -12.33 -1.13
CA ILE A 55 2.94 -11.88 -0.13
C ILE A 55 4.27 -11.53 -0.81
N LYS A 56 4.76 -12.36 -1.72
CA LYS A 56 6.01 -12.11 -2.45
C LYS A 56 5.91 -10.84 -3.28
N THR A 57 4.83 -10.67 -4.04
CA THR A 57 4.57 -9.46 -4.81
C THR A 57 4.54 -8.24 -3.91
N ALA A 58 3.77 -8.26 -2.82
CA ALA A 58 3.65 -7.14 -1.90
C ALA A 58 5.01 -6.74 -1.30
N MET A 59 5.84 -7.71 -0.90
CA MET A 59 7.18 -7.44 -0.36
C MET A 59 8.13 -6.87 -1.42
N ARG A 60 8.05 -7.34 -2.66
CA ARG A 60 8.85 -6.84 -3.77
C ARG A 60 8.47 -5.39 -4.12
N GLU A 61 7.19 -5.13 -4.36
CA GLU A 61 6.67 -3.80 -4.68
C GLU A 61 6.94 -2.81 -3.55
N PHE A 62 6.72 -3.22 -2.31
CA PHE A 62 7.07 -2.42 -1.15
C PHE A 62 8.55 -2.02 -1.16
N HIS A 63 9.45 -2.96 -1.46
CA HIS A 63 10.87 -2.65 -1.54
C HIS A 63 11.21 -1.73 -2.72
N GLU A 64 10.66 -2.00 -3.89
CA GLU A 64 10.89 -1.22 -5.12
C GLU A 64 10.41 0.23 -4.95
N GLU A 65 9.24 0.45 -4.38
CA GLU A 65 8.64 1.78 -4.22
C GLU A 65 9.12 2.54 -2.98
N THR A 66 9.60 1.87 -1.95
CA THR A 66 9.99 2.53 -0.68
C THR A 66 11.48 2.44 -0.36
N GLY A 67 12.23 1.56 -1.01
CA GLY A 67 13.62 1.25 -0.70
C GLY A 67 13.78 0.39 0.59
N LEU A 68 12.71 0.17 1.35
CA LEU A 68 12.75 -0.58 2.60
C LEU A 68 12.61 -2.08 2.34
N LYS A 69 13.33 -2.89 3.11
CA LYS A 69 13.17 -4.36 3.10
C LYS A 69 12.38 -4.81 4.32
N VAL A 70 11.46 -5.72 4.09
CA VAL A 70 10.79 -6.46 5.17
C VAL A 70 11.80 -7.40 5.82
N THR A 71 11.82 -7.44 7.14
CA THR A 71 12.72 -8.24 7.96
C THR A 71 11.95 -9.24 8.81
N GLU A 72 12.65 -10.15 9.48
CA GLU A 72 12.05 -11.14 10.40
C GLU A 72 11.30 -10.51 11.60
N LYS A 73 11.56 -9.24 11.90
CA LYS A 73 10.86 -8.50 12.96
C LYS A 73 9.51 -7.95 12.52
N ASP A 74 9.31 -7.86 11.21
CA ASP A 74 8.11 -7.32 10.60
C ASP A 74 7.09 -8.43 10.38
N THR A 75 5.82 -8.07 10.22
CA THR A 75 4.77 -9.05 9.92
C THR A 75 4.10 -8.73 8.60
N VAL A 76 3.85 -9.78 7.81
CA VAL A 76 3.15 -9.68 6.53
C VAL A 76 1.98 -10.65 6.53
N SER A 77 0.82 -10.18 6.11
CA SER A 77 -0.37 -11.04 6.00
C SER A 77 -1.33 -10.55 4.93
N VAL A 78 -2.02 -11.46 4.27
CA VAL A 78 -3.07 -11.12 3.32
C VAL A 78 -4.33 -10.72 4.08
N ILE A 79 -4.84 -9.52 3.83
CA ILE A 79 -6.11 -9.03 4.37
C ILE A 79 -7.26 -9.59 3.55
N ASN A 80 -7.17 -9.47 2.23
CA ASN A 80 -8.16 -9.95 1.29
C ASN A 80 -7.45 -10.35 -0.02
N PRO A 81 -7.65 -11.58 -0.51
CA PRO A 81 -6.97 -12.05 -1.71
C PRO A 81 -7.55 -11.52 -3.02
N CYS A 82 -8.78 -10.97 -3.00
CA CYS A 82 -9.44 -10.52 -4.22
C CYS A 82 -10.53 -9.49 -3.93
N LEU A 83 -10.27 -8.24 -4.26
CA LEU A 83 -11.24 -7.14 -4.25
C LEU A 83 -11.39 -6.58 -5.65
N PHE A 84 -12.58 -6.60 -6.18
CA PHE A 84 -12.88 -5.99 -7.48
C PHE A 84 -12.90 -4.47 -7.38
N SER A 85 -12.32 -3.78 -8.37
CA SER A 85 -12.34 -2.32 -8.45
C SER A 85 -13.69 -1.80 -8.96
N THR A 86 -14.13 -2.32 -10.10
CA THR A 86 -15.35 -1.91 -10.78
C THR A 86 -16.07 -3.11 -11.41
N PRO A 87 -16.68 -4.00 -10.60
CA PRO A 87 -17.20 -5.29 -11.07
C PRO A 87 -18.34 -5.20 -12.09
N GLY A 88 -18.92 -4.01 -12.26
CA GLY A 88 -19.90 -3.76 -13.32
C GLY A 88 -19.29 -3.47 -14.70
N MET A 89 -17.97 -3.28 -14.79
CA MET A 89 -17.27 -2.90 -16.03
C MET A 89 -16.11 -3.83 -16.38
N THR A 90 -15.44 -4.38 -15.38
CA THR A 90 -14.24 -5.20 -15.56
C THR A 90 -14.09 -6.19 -14.40
N ASP A 91 -13.36 -7.26 -14.63
CA ASP A 91 -12.93 -8.24 -13.63
C ASP A 91 -11.59 -7.88 -12.95
N GLU A 92 -11.09 -6.67 -13.18
CA GLU A 92 -9.92 -6.17 -12.51
C GLU A 92 -10.08 -6.25 -10.98
N SER A 93 -9.12 -6.89 -10.36
CA SER A 93 -9.13 -7.11 -8.90
C SER A 93 -7.75 -6.94 -8.30
N ASN A 94 -7.72 -6.52 -7.04
CA ASN A 94 -6.52 -6.36 -6.24
C ASN A 94 -6.59 -7.22 -4.99
N ALA A 95 -5.46 -7.81 -4.61
CA ALA A 95 -5.27 -8.34 -3.27
C ALA A 95 -4.83 -7.22 -2.33
N LEU A 96 -5.32 -7.22 -1.10
CA LEU A 96 -4.81 -6.36 -0.04
C LEU A 96 -3.91 -7.17 0.89
N VAL A 97 -2.68 -6.68 1.05
CA VAL A 97 -1.67 -7.26 1.92
C VAL A 97 -1.27 -6.22 2.97
N LYS A 98 -1.20 -6.66 4.22
CA LYS A 98 -0.74 -5.85 5.35
C LYS A 98 0.73 -6.13 5.62
N ILE A 99 1.52 -5.07 5.74
CA ILE A 99 2.90 -5.11 6.23
C ILE A 99 2.98 -4.24 7.49
N VAL A 100 3.35 -4.81 8.61
CA VAL A 100 3.57 -4.08 9.87
C VAL A 100 5.07 -4.03 10.14
N LEU A 101 5.63 -2.83 10.11
CA LEU A 101 7.05 -2.59 10.35
C LEU A 101 7.28 -2.37 11.85
N ASN A 102 7.94 -3.33 12.48
CA ASN A 102 8.30 -3.29 13.90
C ASN A 102 9.72 -2.71 14.09
N ARG A 103 9.87 -1.44 13.76
CA ARG A 103 11.15 -0.71 13.84
C ARG A 103 10.95 0.76 14.23
N ASP A 104 11.99 1.33 14.85
CA ASP A 104 11.95 2.72 15.35
C ASP A 104 12.39 3.76 14.29
N SER A 105 12.86 3.31 13.14
CA SER A 105 13.38 4.17 12.09
C SER A 105 13.06 3.65 10.69
N LEU A 106 12.71 4.55 9.79
CA LEU A 106 12.54 4.32 8.36
C LEU A 106 13.74 4.86 7.55
N ASN A 107 14.94 4.78 8.12
CA ASN A 107 16.16 5.17 7.42
C ASN A 107 16.34 4.34 6.15
N GLY A 108 16.71 5.00 5.06
CA GLY A 108 16.90 4.37 3.76
C GLY A 108 15.67 4.34 2.87
N MET A 109 14.59 5.04 3.23
CA MET A 109 13.45 5.25 2.32
C MET A 109 13.91 5.96 1.04
N SER A 110 13.55 5.39 -0.11
CA SER A 110 13.88 5.93 -1.44
C SER A 110 12.87 5.43 -2.46
N GLN A 111 12.53 6.27 -3.42
CA GLN A 111 11.68 5.92 -4.57
C GLN A 111 12.51 5.65 -5.84
N GLU A 112 13.84 5.57 -5.73
CA GLU A 112 14.73 5.31 -6.86
C GLU A 112 14.61 3.88 -7.43
N GLY A 113 14.01 2.97 -6.68
CA GLY A 113 13.75 1.59 -7.09
C GLY A 113 12.51 1.39 -7.95
N ALA A 114 11.68 2.42 -8.12
CA ALA A 114 10.46 2.36 -8.94
C ALA A 114 10.79 1.99 -10.40
N VAL A 115 9.99 1.10 -10.98
CA VAL A 115 10.28 0.47 -12.29
C VAL A 115 9.30 0.96 -13.36
N GLY A 116 9.77 1.09 -14.58
CA GLY A 116 8.93 1.44 -15.71
C GLY A 116 8.61 2.92 -15.80
N GLY A 117 7.36 3.26 -16.11
CA GLY A 117 6.87 4.64 -16.25
C GLY A 117 6.21 5.21 -14.99
N GLU A 118 6.47 4.61 -13.83
CA GLU A 118 5.89 5.04 -12.56
C GLU A 118 6.54 6.34 -12.08
N LEU A 119 5.71 7.32 -11.75
CA LEU A 119 6.14 8.63 -11.24
C LEU A 119 5.60 8.80 -9.82
N PHE A 120 6.50 9.02 -8.87
CA PHE A 120 6.17 9.25 -7.46
C PHE A 120 6.58 10.65 -7.01
N ASP A 121 5.84 11.20 -6.05
CA ASP A 121 6.09 12.50 -5.42
C ASP A 121 6.11 12.36 -3.89
N GLY A 122 7.07 11.60 -3.38
CA GLY A 122 7.34 11.47 -1.96
C GLY A 122 6.43 10.48 -1.21
N PHE A 123 6.62 10.49 0.11
CA PHE A 123 5.93 9.62 1.07
C PHE A 123 5.14 10.45 2.07
N ASP A 124 4.00 9.90 2.50
CA ASP A 124 3.20 10.41 3.61
C ASP A 124 3.16 9.38 4.74
N LEU A 125 3.51 9.82 5.95
CA LEU A 125 3.37 9.03 7.18
C LEU A 125 2.19 9.58 7.96
N LEU A 126 1.02 8.99 7.77
CA LEU A 126 -0.22 9.47 8.36
C LEU A 126 -0.42 8.91 9.76
N THR A 127 -0.60 9.79 10.73
CA THR A 127 -1.16 9.41 12.04
C THR A 127 -2.60 8.98 11.89
N LYS A 128 -3.15 8.30 12.88
CA LYS A 128 -4.57 7.90 12.90
C LYS A 128 -5.50 9.11 12.78
N ALA A 129 -5.15 10.23 13.41
CA ALA A 129 -5.94 11.46 13.33
C ALA A 129 -5.94 12.06 11.92
N GLN A 130 -4.78 12.10 11.26
CA GLN A 130 -4.66 12.56 9.88
C GLN A 130 -5.43 11.65 8.90
N ALA A 131 -5.27 10.33 9.03
CA ALA A 131 -6.00 9.37 8.21
C ALA A 131 -7.52 9.50 8.38
N LYS A 132 -7.99 9.69 9.63
CA LYS A 132 -9.41 9.92 9.92
C LYS A 132 -9.91 11.21 9.26
N LYS A 133 -9.14 12.29 9.34
CA LYS A 133 -9.51 13.57 8.71
C LYS A 133 -9.65 13.43 7.20
N ILE A 134 -8.73 12.74 6.53
CA ILE A 134 -8.81 12.47 5.08
C ILE A 134 -10.09 11.71 4.72
N LEU A 135 -10.49 10.73 5.54
CA LEU A 135 -11.76 10.00 5.36
C LEU A 135 -12.98 10.91 5.54
N GLU A 136 -12.97 11.79 6.54
CA GLU A 136 -14.06 12.72 6.83
C GLU A 136 -14.20 13.81 5.75
N ASP A 137 -13.08 14.33 5.25
CA ASP A 137 -13.06 15.36 4.21
C ASP A 137 -13.36 14.79 2.81
N GLY A 138 -13.12 13.49 2.58
CA GLY A 138 -13.28 12.81 1.30
C GLY A 138 -12.21 13.16 0.26
N VAL A 139 -11.20 13.93 0.65
CA VAL A 139 -10.03 14.33 -0.14
C VAL A 139 -8.79 14.26 0.73
N ASP A 140 -7.62 14.20 0.09
CA ASP A 140 -6.35 14.27 0.81
C ASP A 140 -6.05 15.71 1.32
N GLU A 141 -4.91 15.89 1.99
CA GLU A 141 -4.50 17.19 2.53
C GLU A 141 -4.20 18.25 1.47
N HIS A 142 -4.11 17.88 0.19
CA HIS A 142 -4.01 18.80 -0.95
C HIS A 142 -5.36 19.04 -1.66
N GLY A 143 -6.47 18.51 -1.12
CA GLY A 143 -7.79 18.63 -1.70
C GLY A 143 -8.01 17.73 -2.93
N ILE A 144 -7.21 16.66 -3.09
CA ILE A 144 -7.26 15.75 -4.23
C ILE A 144 -8.02 14.48 -3.85
N TYR A 145 -8.93 14.03 -4.72
CA TYR A 145 -9.65 12.77 -4.56
C TYR A 145 -8.70 11.57 -4.70
N TYR A 146 -9.02 10.49 -4.02
CA TYR A 146 -8.20 9.28 -3.96
C TYR A 146 -9.00 8.02 -4.38
N SER A 147 -8.29 6.91 -4.60
CA SER A 147 -8.89 5.66 -5.06
C SER A 147 -9.64 4.91 -3.94
N VAL A 148 -10.51 3.98 -4.34
CA VAL A 148 -11.18 3.06 -3.40
C VAL A 148 -10.18 2.23 -2.57
N TYR A 149 -9.01 1.89 -3.10
CA TYR A 149 -7.99 1.15 -2.37
C TYR A 149 -7.31 2.01 -1.31
N THR A 150 -7.09 3.29 -1.60
CA THR A 150 -6.64 4.27 -0.60
C THR A 150 -7.67 4.40 0.52
N TRP A 151 -8.95 4.52 0.17
CA TRP A 151 -10.04 4.55 1.14
C TRP A 151 -10.07 3.29 2.00
N ALA A 152 -9.89 2.11 1.40
CA ALA A 152 -9.84 0.84 2.14
C ALA A 152 -8.66 0.80 3.13
N ALA A 153 -7.47 1.22 2.71
CA ALA A 153 -6.27 1.26 3.56
C ALA A 153 -6.45 2.22 4.75
N LEU A 154 -6.93 3.44 4.49
CA LEU A 154 -7.24 4.43 5.53
C LEU A 154 -8.26 3.89 6.53
N THR A 155 -9.35 3.30 6.04
CA THR A 155 -10.41 2.73 6.88
C THR A 155 -9.89 1.59 7.74
N TYR A 156 -9.12 0.68 7.16
CA TYR A 156 -8.51 -0.45 7.87
C TYR A 156 -7.57 0.01 8.98
N PHE A 157 -6.79 1.05 8.71
CA PHE A 157 -5.88 1.65 9.68
C PHE A 157 -6.63 2.37 10.81
N VAL A 158 -7.59 3.24 10.49
CA VAL A 158 -8.38 4.01 11.47
C VAL A 158 -9.20 3.12 12.38
N ALA A 159 -9.74 2.01 11.85
CA ALA A 159 -10.52 1.03 12.60
C ALA A 159 -9.68 0.05 13.44
N ASP A 160 -8.34 0.21 13.49
CA ASP A 160 -7.41 -0.67 14.21
C ASP A 160 -7.44 -2.15 13.76
N LEU A 161 -7.92 -2.45 12.57
CA LEU A 161 -7.98 -3.82 12.04
C LEU A 161 -6.59 -4.39 11.67
N TRP A 162 -5.58 -3.56 11.67
CA TRP A 162 -4.19 -3.94 11.38
C TRP A 162 -3.47 -4.60 12.58
N ARG A 163 -4.03 -4.50 13.77
CA ARG A 163 -3.49 -5.03 15.04
C ARG A 163 -3.55 -6.56 15.12
#